data_7e1396925835445b6080ab292b436bb2
#
_entry.id   7e1396925835445b6080ab292b436bb2
#
_cell.length_a   1.000
_cell.length_b   1.000
_cell.length_c   1.000
_cell.angle_alpha   90.00
_cell.angle_beta   90.00
_cell.angle_gamma   90.00
#
_symmetry.space_group_name_H-M   'P 1'
#
loop_
_entity.id
_entity.type
_entity.pdbx_description
1 polymer ?
#
loop_
_entity_poly.entity_id
_entity_poly.type
_entity_poly.pdbx_seq_one_letter_code
_entity_poly.pdbx_strand_id
1 'polypeptide(L)'
;DEIKIRKAFGYAPFNNMISVVVSGENENLVKKNIQNKFQDSKLPLVDEVIALDIENRKTKTEADELRASRNKISKQIGALMGQGKKEEAEEIKKQVTAQSERLAQLEEKESELDKKITDIMMVLPNIIDPTVPIGKDDSENVELEIFGDPVVPEFEIPYHTDIIEKLNGIDLDSARKVAGNGFYYLMGNIARLHSAIISYARDFMIDRGFTYCIPPFMIRSNVVTGVMSFAEMDAMMYKIEGEDLYLIGTSEHSMIGKYIDTILPEESLPQTLTSYSPCFRKEKGAHGIEERGIYRIHQFEKQEMIVVCHPDESKMWFDKLWKNTVDLFRTLDIPVRTLECCSGDLADLKVKSIDVEAWSPRQKKYFEVGSCSNLGDAQARRLKIRVNGKDGKYFAHTLNNTVVAPPRMLIAFLEN
;
A
#
# COMPACT_ATOMS: atom_id res chain seq x y z
N ASP A 1 -18.88 -22.39 -8.73
CA ASP A 1 -20.34 -22.25 -8.54
C ASP A 1 -20.76 -21.61 -7.21
N GLU A 2 -19.85 -21.47 -6.26
CA GLU A 2 -20.09 -20.79 -4.98
C GLU A 2 -20.36 -19.28 -5.16
N ILE A 3 -19.75 -18.65 -6.15
CA ILE A 3 -20.02 -17.25 -6.53
C ILE A 3 -21.49 -17.08 -7.00
N LYS A 4 -22.03 -18.07 -7.70
CA LYS A 4 -23.44 -18.06 -8.15
C LYS A 4 -24.40 -18.24 -6.98
N ILE A 5 -24.05 -19.09 -6.02
CA ILE A 5 -24.85 -19.34 -4.81
C ILE A 5 -24.87 -18.09 -3.92
N ARG A 6 -23.76 -17.39 -3.77
CA ARG A 6 -23.67 -16.13 -3.01
C ARG A 6 -24.45 -14.99 -3.66
N LYS A 7 -24.46 -14.89 -5.00
CA LYS A 7 -25.32 -13.95 -5.73
C LYS A 7 -26.82 -14.21 -5.48
N ALA A 8 -27.22 -15.47 -5.40
CA ALA A 8 -28.62 -15.87 -5.23
C ALA A 8 -29.17 -15.59 -3.81
N PHE A 9 -28.33 -15.60 -2.78
CA PHE A 9 -28.74 -15.44 -1.38
C PHE A 9 -28.44 -14.05 -0.78
N GLY A 10 -27.93 -13.08 -1.58
CA GLY A 10 -27.70 -11.72 -1.09
C GLY A 10 -26.63 -11.61 0.00
N TYR A 11 -25.80 -12.64 0.19
CA TYR A 11 -24.68 -12.60 1.12
C TYR A 11 -23.66 -11.62 0.60
N ALA A 12 -23.43 -10.58 1.39
CA ALA A 12 -22.46 -9.55 1.05
C ALA A 12 -21.08 -10.16 0.81
N PRO A 13 -20.40 -9.87 -0.32
CA PRO A 13 -19.05 -10.38 -0.60
C PRO A 13 -17.98 -9.80 0.34
N PHE A 14 -18.38 -9.17 1.45
CA PHE A 14 -17.63 -8.13 2.12
C PHE A 14 -16.88 -8.57 3.38
N ASN A 15 -17.20 -9.75 3.91
CA ASN A 15 -16.48 -10.28 5.07
C ASN A 15 -15.43 -11.32 4.73
N ASN A 16 -15.20 -11.63 3.46
CA ASN A 16 -14.31 -12.73 3.09
C ASN A 16 -13.26 -12.28 2.06
N MET A 17 -12.26 -11.52 2.51
CA MET A 17 -10.97 -11.43 1.80
C MET A 17 -10.38 -12.82 1.53
N ILE A 18 -10.75 -13.82 2.34
CA ILE A 18 -10.19 -15.16 2.40
C ILE A 18 -10.83 -16.11 1.41
N SER A 19 -12.15 -16.02 1.20
CA SER A 19 -12.86 -17.04 0.42
C SER A 19 -12.57 -17.01 -1.09
N VAL A 20 -11.89 -15.99 -1.58
CA VAL A 20 -11.43 -15.90 -2.98
C VAL A 20 -9.98 -16.36 -3.12
N VAL A 21 -9.17 -16.25 -2.07
CA VAL A 21 -7.71 -16.45 -2.16
C VAL A 21 -7.27 -17.85 -1.71
N VAL A 22 -8.03 -18.56 -0.89
CA VAL A 22 -7.52 -19.78 -0.23
C VAL A 22 -8.55 -20.93 -0.26
N SER A 23 -9.04 -21.34 -1.42
CA SER A 23 -9.80 -22.56 -1.56
C SER A 23 -9.38 -23.35 -2.81
N GLY A 24 -8.90 -24.59 -2.61
CA GLY A 24 -8.58 -25.51 -3.68
C GLY A 24 -7.37 -25.11 -4.53
N GLU A 25 -7.54 -24.86 -5.83
CA GLU A 25 -6.46 -24.47 -6.75
C GLU A 25 -5.68 -23.22 -6.30
N ASN A 26 -6.35 -22.33 -5.55
CA ASN A 26 -5.74 -21.09 -5.06
C ASN A 26 -4.76 -21.31 -3.89
N GLU A 27 -4.89 -22.36 -3.08
CA GLU A 27 -3.94 -22.69 -2.01
C GLU A 27 -2.54 -22.96 -2.55
N ASN A 28 -2.45 -23.76 -3.60
CA ASN A 28 -1.17 -24.04 -4.25
C ASN A 28 -0.54 -22.80 -4.86
N LEU A 29 -1.35 -21.92 -5.43
CA LEU A 29 -0.89 -20.64 -5.97
C LEU A 29 -0.32 -19.74 -4.86
N VAL A 30 -1.02 -19.62 -3.72
CA VAL A 30 -0.56 -18.82 -2.58
C VAL A 30 0.75 -19.38 -2.00
N LYS A 31 0.82 -20.71 -1.77
CA LYS A 31 2.03 -21.36 -1.27
C LYS A 31 3.20 -21.18 -2.23
N LYS A 32 2.99 -21.37 -3.54
CA LYS A 32 4.01 -21.14 -4.55
C LYS A 32 4.46 -19.67 -4.60
N ASN A 33 3.54 -18.72 -4.44
CA ASN A 33 3.88 -17.30 -4.39
C ASN A 33 4.76 -16.96 -3.18
N ILE A 34 4.44 -17.51 -2.00
CA ILE A 34 5.25 -17.37 -0.78
C ILE A 34 6.67 -17.91 -1.01
N GLN A 35 6.80 -19.09 -1.63
CA GLN A 35 8.11 -19.67 -1.99
C GLN A 35 8.86 -18.80 -3.01
N ASN A 36 8.18 -18.32 -4.04
CA ASN A 36 8.77 -17.41 -5.03
C ASN A 36 9.30 -16.11 -4.40
N LYS A 37 8.69 -15.66 -3.29
CA LYS A 37 9.13 -14.50 -2.51
C LYS A 37 10.16 -14.84 -1.41
N PHE A 38 10.65 -16.09 -1.36
CA PHE A 38 11.61 -16.58 -0.36
C PHE A 38 11.14 -16.37 1.10
N GLN A 39 9.83 -16.51 1.34
CA GLN A 39 9.19 -16.29 2.63
C GLN A 39 8.62 -17.58 3.24
N ASP A 40 9.33 -18.71 3.10
CA ASP A 40 8.86 -20.05 3.47
C ASP A 40 8.36 -20.18 4.91
N SER A 41 8.85 -19.34 5.81
CA SER A 41 8.35 -19.25 7.20
C SER A 41 6.87 -18.90 7.31
N LYS A 42 6.27 -18.33 6.26
CA LYS A 42 4.83 -17.99 6.19
C LYS A 42 3.96 -19.13 5.65
N LEU A 43 4.53 -20.22 5.13
CA LEU A 43 3.77 -21.36 4.59
C LEU A 43 2.76 -21.95 5.59
N PRO A 44 3.10 -22.18 6.88
CA PRO A 44 2.15 -22.72 7.86
C PRO A 44 0.92 -21.81 8.08
N LEU A 45 1.06 -20.50 7.88
CA LEU A 45 -0.04 -19.55 8.05
C LEU A 45 -1.15 -19.77 7.01
N VAL A 46 -0.83 -20.31 5.85
CA VAL A 46 -1.81 -20.64 4.80
C VAL A 46 -2.74 -21.74 5.30
N ASP A 47 -2.19 -22.80 5.86
CA ASP A 47 -2.98 -23.92 6.41
C ASP A 47 -3.80 -23.48 7.63
N GLU A 48 -3.21 -22.65 8.48
CA GLU A 48 -3.88 -22.08 9.66
C GLU A 48 -5.08 -21.21 9.26
N VAL A 49 -4.93 -20.30 8.30
CA VAL A 49 -6.01 -19.42 7.87
C VAL A 49 -7.15 -20.21 7.21
N ILE A 50 -6.84 -21.28 6.47
CA ILE A 50 -7.85 -22.17 5.89
C ILE A 50 -8.66 -22.86 6.99
N ALA A 51 -7.98 -23.39 8.01
CA ALA A 51 -8.65 -24.05 9.13
C ALA A 51 -9.55 -23.08 9.91
N LEU A 52 -9.06 -21.86 10.18
CA LEU A 52 -9.82 -20.80 10.84
C LEU A 52 -11.03 -20.35 10.00
N ASP A 53 -10.90 -20.22 8.67
CA ASP A 53 -12.03 -19.86 7.80
C ASP A 53 -13.11 -20.96 7.79
N ILE A 54 -12.72 -22.23 7.74
CA ILE A 54 -13.68 -23.35 7.84
C ILE A 54 -14.45 -23.29 9.16
N GLU A 55 -13.74 -23.04 10.26
CA GLU A 55 -14.37 -22.91 11.58
C GLU A 55 -15.28 -21.68 11.64
N ASN A 56 -14.84 -20.56 11.11
CA ASN A 56 -15.61 -19.32 11.07
C ASN A 56 -16.92 -19.48 10.26
N ARG A 57 -16.86 -20.13 9.11
CA ARG A 57 -18.06 -20.44 8.30
C ARG A 57 -19.06 -21.32 9.05
N LYS A 58 -18.59 -22.35 9.77
CA LYS A 58 -19.46 -23.19 10.60
C LYS A 58 -20.11 -22.37 11.71
N THR A 59 -19.34 -21.52 12.40
CA THR A 59 -19.82 -20.65 13.47
C THR A 59 -20.87 -19.67 12.94
N LYS A 60 -20.65 -19.04 11.79
CA LYS A 60 -21.60 -18.13 11.13
C LYS A 60 -22.88 -18.84 10.73
N THR A 61 -22.78 -20.05 10.16
CA THR A 61 -23.95 -20.85 9.77
C THR A 61 -24.81 -21.18 10.99
N GLU A 62 -24.20 -21.67 12.08
CA GLU A 62 -24.91 -21.97 13.32
C GLU A 62 -25.59 -20.72 13.93
N ALA A 63 -24.87 -19.58 13.91
CA ALA A 63 -25.41 -18.30 14.39
C ALA A 63 -26.63 -17.85 13.56
N ASP A 64 -26.56 -17.96 12.24
CA ASP A 64 -27.64 -17.56 11.33
C ASP A 64 -28.87 -18.48 11.48
N GLU A 65 -28.67 -19.78 11.66
CA GLU A 65 -29.75 -20.74 11.97
C GLU A 65 -30.46 -20.41 13.30
N LEU A 66 -29.68 -20.07 14.34
CA LEU A 66 -30.23 -19.64 15.62
C LEU A 66 -30.95 -18.29 15.53
N ARG A 67 -30.45 -17.33 14.77
CA ARG A 67 -31.14 -16.04 14.51
C ARG A 67 -32.47 -16.26 13.81
N ALA A 68 -32.50 -17.14 12.78
CA ALA A 68 -33.73 -17.51 12.06
C ALA A 68 -34.74 -18.24 12.99
N SER A 69 -34.28 -19.22 13.78
CA SER A 69 -35.08 -19.95 14.76
C SER A 69 -35.68 -19.00 15.80
N ARG A 70 -34.86 -18.11 16.39
CA ARG A 70 -35.33 -17.12 17.38
C ARG A 70 -36.40 -16.20 16.82
N ASN A 71 -36.25 -15.73 15.58
CA ASN A 71 -37.25 -14.90 14.93
C ASN A 71 -38.57 -15.62 14.72
N LYS A 72 -38.53 -16.92 14.37
CA LYS A 72 -39.71 -17.78 14.24
C LYS A 72 -40.39 -18.02 15.58
N ILE A 73 -39.63 -18.35 16.61
CA ILE A 73 -40.12 -18.61 17.96
C ILE A 73 -40.69 -17.32 18.59
N SER A 74 -40.10 -16.18 18.40
CA SER A 74 -40.64 -14.91 18.87
C SER A 74 -42.03 -14.61 18.31
N LYS A 75 -42.27 -14.92 17.03
CA LYS A 75 -43.60 -14.82 16.41
C LYS A 75 -44.58 -15.79 17.03
N GLN A 76 -44.17 -17.04 17.38
CA GLN A 76 -45.00 -18.03 18.04
C GLN A 76 -45.39 -17.60 19.45
N ILE A 77 -44.45 -17.03 20.23
CA ILE A 77 -44.76 -16.49 21.57
C ILE A 77 -45.82 -15.40 21.46
N GLY A 78 -45.70 -14.47 20.50
CA GLY A 78 -46.72 -13.44 20.27
C GLY A 78 -48.10 -14.02 19.97
N ALA A 79 -48.19 -15.07 19.14
CA ALA A 79 -49.43 -15.74 18.82
C ALA A 79 -50.04 -16.47 20.04
N LEU A 80 -49.24 -17.18 20.85
CA LEU A 80 -49.70 -17.90 22.06
C LEU A 80 -50.16 -16.91 23.14
N MET A 81 -49.48 -15.81 23.32
CA MET A 81 -49.91 -14.76 24.25
C MET A 81 -51.24 -14.14 23.83
N GLY A 82 -51.45 -13.92 22.52
CA GLY A 82 -52.72 -13.44 21.96
C GLY A 82 -53.89 -14.44 22.15
N GLN A 83 -53.58 -15.76 22.26
CA GLN A 83 -54.54 -16.83 22.53
C GLN A 83 -54.74 -17.13 24.03
N GLY A 84 -54.08 -16.40 24.93
CA GLY A 84 -54.18 -16.57 26.37
C GLY A 84 -53.42 -17.77 26.94
N LYS A 85 -52.59 -18.49 26.14
CA LYS A 85 -51.82 -19.68 26.51
C LYS A 85 -50.49 -19.31 27.18
N LYS A 86 -50.57 -18.75 28.39
CA LYS A 86 -49.41 -18.19 29.10
C LYS A 86 -48.35 -19.21 29.48
N GLU A 87 -48.74 -20.41 29.91
CA GLU A 87 -47.80 -21.47 30.33
C GLU A 87 -46.99 -22.00 29.14
N GLU A 88 -47.62 -22.26 28.01
CA GLU A 88 -46.93 -22.65 26.77
C GLU A 88 -45.97 -21.55 26.28
N ALA A 89 -46.36 -20.28 26.41
CA ALA A 89 -45.51 -19.15 26.06
C ALA A 89 -44.29 -19.02 26.97
N GLU A 90 -44.40 -19.30 28.28
CA GLU A 90 -43.26 -19.27 29.23
C GLU A 90 -42.27 -20.41 28.97
N GLU A 91 -42.70 -21.61 28.62
CA GLU A 91 -41.81 -22.72 28.25
C GLU A 91 -40.98 -22.37 27.02
N ILE A 92 -41.62 -21.78 26.02
CA ILE A 92 -40.92 -21.35 24.79
C ILE A 92 -39.98 -20.18 25.06
N LYS A 93 -40.27 -19.27 25.97
CA LYS A 93 -39.36 -18.21 26.40
C LYS A 93 -38.05 -18.74 26.97
N LYS A 94 -38.10 -19.83 27.76
CA LYS A 94 -36.85 -20.46 28.29
C LYS A 94 -35.99 -20.97 27.14
N GLN A 95 -36.55 -21.52 26.07
CA GLN A 95 -35.81 -21.95 24.89
C GLN A 95 -35.16 -20.74 24.18
N VAL A 96 -35.88 -19.61 24.08
CA VAL A 96 -35.32 -18.37 23.51
C VAL A 96 -34.14 -17.84 24.32
N THR A 97 -34.22 -17.94 25.67
CA THR A 97 -33.11 -17.50 26.54
C THR A 97 -31.86 -18.35 26.29
N ALA A 98 -31.97 -19.69 26.28
CA ALA A 98 -30.86 -20.58 25.99
C ALA A 98 -30.26 -20.36 24.59
N GLN A 99 -31.12 -20.15 23.57
CA GLN A 99 -30.66 -19.82 22.22
C GLN A 99 -29.99 -18.47 22.17
N SER A 100 -30.41 -17.49 22.96
CA SER A 100 -29.76 -16.15 23.02
C SER A 100 -28.38 -16.21 23.65
N GLU A 101 -28.22 -17.02 24.72
CA GLU A 101 -26.88 -17.23 25.34
C GLU A 101 -25.93 -17.94 24.35
N ARG A 102 -26.42 -18.97 23.65
CA ARG A 102 -25.61 -19.65 22.63
C ARG A 102 -25.23 -18.72 21.48
N LEU A 103 -26.18 -17.89 21.02
CA LEU A 103 -25.93 -16.92 19.98
C LEU A 103 -24.87 -15.90 20.39
N ALA A 104 -24.91 -15.38 21.63
CA ALA A 104 -23.87 -14.46 22.14
C ALA A 104 -22.48 -15.11 22.13
N GLN A 105 -22.38 -16.40 22.55
CA GLN A 105 -21.11 -17.14 22.49
C GLN A 105 -20.59 -17.31 21.06
N LEU A 106 -21.49 -17.57 20.10
CA LEU A 106 -21.11 -17.69 18.70
C LEU A 106 -20.69 -16.37 18.09
N GLU A 107 -21.32 -15.26 18.44
CA GLU A 107 -20.96 -13.92 18.00
C GLU A 107 -19.59 -13.48 18.55
N GLU A 108 -19.30 -13.80 19.81
CA GLU A 108 -17.96 -13.59 20.38
C GLU A 108 -16.91 -14.42 19.66
N LYS A 109 -17.18 -15.71 19.46
CA LYS A 109 -16.28 -16.63 18.73
C LYS A 109 -16.08 -16.18 17.28
N GLU A 110 -17.14 -15.74 16.59
CA GLU A 110 -17.04 -15.18 15.24
C GLU A 110 -16.10 -13.98 15.20
N SER A 111 -16.26 -13.06 16.15
CA SER A 111 -15.39 -11.88 16.27
C SER A 111 -13.92 -12.25 16.50
N GLU A 112 -13.64 -13.23 17.37
CA GLU A 112 -12.28 -13.73 17.61
C GLU A 112 -11.66 -14.39 16.35
N LEU A 113 -12.45 -15.21 15.66
CA LEU A 113 -12.02 -15.89 14.44
C LEU A 113 -11.77 -14.88 13.31
N ASP A 114 -12.66 -13.91 13.09
CA ASP A 114 -12.51 -12.86 12.10
C ASP A 114 -11.23 -12.03 12.37
N LYS A 115 -10.92 -11.76 13.64
CA LYS A 115 -9.69 -11.08 14.02
C LYS A 115 -8.44 -11.91 13.68
N LYS A 116 -8.38 -13.17 14.12
CA LYS A 116 -7.22 -14.06 13.84
C LYS A 116 -6.99 -14.23 12.35
N ILE A 117 -8.05 -14.43 11.59
CA ILE A 117 -8.00 -14.53 10.13
C ILE A 117 -7.44 -13.23 9.52
N THR A 118 -7.93 -12.09 9.97
CA THR A 118 -7.45 -10.78 9.49
C THR A 118 -5.97 -10.60 9.81
N ASP A 119 -5.55 -10.91 11.03
CA ASP A 119 -4.15 -10.78 11.47
C ASP A 119 -3.20 -11.62 10.59
N ILE A 120 -3.58 -12.86 10.25
CA ILE A 120 -2.80 -13.72 9.34
C ILE A 120 -2.79 -13.13 7.92
N MET A 121 -3.95 -12.74 7.40
CA MET A 121 -4.05 -12.18 6.04
C MET A 121 -3.26 -10.88 5.87
N MET A 122 -3.05 -10.11 6.95
CA MET A 122 -2.24 -8.89 6.92
C MET A 122 -0.74 -9.16 6.78
N VAL A 123 -0.26 -10.38 7.07
CA VAL A 123 1.16 -10.78 6.94
C VAL A 123 1.43 -11.64 5.70
N LEU A 124 0.41 -12.24 5.09
CA LEU A 124 0.59 -12.98 3.83
C LEU A 124 0.83 -12.00 2.68
N PRO A 125 1.84 -12.28 1.80
CA PRO A 125 2.14 -11.40 0.68
C PRO A 125 1.06 -11.47 -0.41
N ASN A 126 0.87 -10.35 -1.11
CA ASN A 126 0.04 -10.30 -2.31
C ASN A 126 0.61 -11.22 -3.41
N ILE A 127 -0.26 -11.70 -4.29
CA ILE A 127 0.17 -12.52 -5.44
C ILE A 127 0.90 -11.62 -6.44
N ILE A 128 2.15 -12.00 -6.77
CA ILE A 128 2.95 -11.27 -7.75
C ILE A 128 2.47 -11.53 -9.17
N ASP A 129 2.71 -10.56 -10.06
CA ASP A 129 2.45 -10.72 -11.49
C ASP A 129 3.32 -11.86 -12.06
N PRO A 130 2.78 -12.72 -12.94
CA PRO A 130 3.52 -13.84 -13.52
C PRO A 130 4.78 -13.44 -14.29
N THR A 131 4.90 -12.19 -14.71
CA THR A 131 6.06 -11.66 -15.44
C THR A 131 7.19 -11.19 -14.52
N VAL A 132 6.97 -11.11 -13.20
CA VAL A 132 7.99 -10.71 -12.23
C VAL A 132 9.14 -11.73 -12.23
N PRO A 133 10.39 -11.29 -12.40
CA PRO A 133 11.55 -12.17 -12.31
C PRO A 133 11.66 -12.78 -10.91
N ILE A 134 11.99 -14.06 -10.86
CA ILE A 134 12.23 -14.77 -9.60
C ILE A 134 13.66 -14.54 -9.18
N GLY A 135 13.86 -13.88 -8.05
CA GLY A 135 15.17 -13.58 -7.47
C GLY A 135 15.05 -13.36 -5.98
N LYS A 136 16.15 -13.49 -5.24
CA LYS A 136 16.18 -13.52 -3.78
C LYS A 136 16.20 -12.13 -3.15
N ASP A 137 16.92 -11.20 -3.76
CA ASP A 137 17.12 -9.85 -3.24
C ASP A 137 17.39 -8.86 -4.39
N ASP A 138 17.62 -7.58 -4.06
CA ASP A 138 17.82 -6.48 -5.00
C ASP A 138 18.97 -6.68 -5.98
N SER A 139 19.97 -7.51 -5.66
CA SER A 139 21.08 -7.84 -6.56
C SER A 139 20.64 -8.64 -7.80
N GLU A 140 19.46 -9.26 -7.76
CA GLU A 140 18.88 -10.05 -8.84
C GLU A 140 17.76 -9.28 -9.60
N ASN A 141 17.60 -7.99 -9.35
CA ASN A 141 16.73 -7.12 -10.12
C ASN A 141 17.21 -7.02 -11.58
N VAL A 142 16.28 -6.92 -12.52
CA VAL A 142 16.56 -7.01 -13.95
C VAL A 142 16.52 -5.63 -14.61
N GLU A 143 17.65 -5.21 -15.21
CA GLU A 143 17.69 -4.02 -16.03
C GLU A 143 16.83 -4.22 -17.29
N LEU A 144 15.89 -3.30 -17.53
CA LEU A 144 15.00 -3.35 -18.69
C LEU A 144 15.50 -2.46 -19.82
N GLU A 145 15.76 -1.17 -19.54
CA GLU A 145 16.10 -0.20 -20.59
C GLU A 145 16.90 0.97 -19.99
N ILE A 146 17.83 1.50 -20.78
CA ILE A 146 18.62 2.70 -20.49
C ILE A 146 18.13 3.83 -21.41
N PHE A 147 17.91 5.01 -20.84
CA PHE A 147 17.47 6.21 -21.52
C PHE A 147 18.52 7.30 -21.40
N GLY A 148 19.12 7.69 -22.52
CA GLY A 148 20.22 8.63 -22.60
C GLY A 148 21.58 7.97 -22.38
N ASP A 149 22.63 8.71 -22.72
CA ASP A 149 24.00 8.19 -22.70
C ASP A 149 24.67 8.52 -21.37
N PRO A 150 25.06 7.51 -20.56
CA PRO A 150 25.80 7.74 -19.32
C PRO A 150 27.23 8.20 -19.65
N VAL A 151 27.55 9.45 -19.36
CA VAL A 151 28.88 10.05 -19.60
C VAL A 151 29.65 10.07 -18.29
N VAL A 152 30.97 9.81 -18.38
CA VAL A 152 31.93 10.04 -17.30
C VAL A 152 32.91 11.12 -17.78
N PRO A 153 32.91 12.30 -17.17
CA PRO A 153 33.86 13.35 -17.58
C PRO A 153 35.31 12.98 -17.23
N GLU A 154 36.26 13.63 -17.88
CA GLU A 154 37.69 13.42 -17.62
C GLU A 154 38.20 14.04 -16.30
N PHE A 155 37.40 14.92 -15.69
CA PHE A 155 37.69 15.55 -14.40
C PHE A 155 36.96 14.85 -13.26
N GLU A 156 37.50 14.96 -12.04
CA GLU A 156 36.89 14.44 -10.84
C GLU A 156 35.68 15.29 -10.40
N ILE A 157 34.53 14.65 -10.23
CA ILE A 157 33.34 15.31 -9.72
C ILE A 157 33.38 15.25 -8.18
N PRO A 158 33.31 16.41 -7.47
CA PRO A 158 33.23 16.43 -6.02
C PRO A 158 31.94 15.74 -5.50
N TYR A 159 31.96 15.36 -4.24
CA TYR A 159 30.75 14.83 -3.59
C TYR A 159 29.66 15.91 -3.58
N HIS A 160 28.40 15.49 -3.74
CA HIS A 160 27.29 16.46 -3.85
C HIS A 160 27.18 17.43 -2.66
N THR A 161 27.49 16.99 -1.44
CA THR A 161 27.54 17.90 -0.28
C THR A 161 28.65 18.93 -0.40
N ASP A 162 29.84 18.55 -0.92
CA ASP A 162 30.95 19.47 -1.09
C ASP A 162 30.62 20.57 -2.14
N ILE A 163 29.86 20.19 -3.18
CA ILE A 163 29.32 21.11 -4.18
C ILE A 163 28.37 22.11 -3.52
N ILE A 164 27.39 21.58 -2.76
CA ILE A 164 26.36 22.40 -2.14
C ILE A 164 26.96 23.30 -1.04
N GLU A 165 27.94 22.82 -0.26
CA GLU A 165 28.63 23.57 0.77
C GLU A 165 29.42 24.74 0.15
N LYS A 166 30.14 24.54 -0.96
CA LYS A 166 30.82 25.59 -1.70
C LYS A 166 29.87 26.71 -2.18
N LEU A 167 28.60 26.37 -2.41
CA LEU A 167 27.57 27.33 -2.78
C LEU A 167 26.84 27.92 -1.56
N ASN A 168 27.29 27.64 -0.33
CA ASN A 168 26.64 28.03 0.92
C ASN A 168 25.15 27.57 0.96
N GLY A 169 24.89 26.42 0.38
CA GLY A 169 23.52 25.91 0.15
C GLY A 169 23.03 24.88 1.15
N ILE A 170 23.86 24.42 2.10
CA ILE A 170 23.49 23.43 3.12
C ILE A 170 24.18 23.69 4.45
N ASP A 171 23.49 23.41 5.56
CA ASP A 171 24.06 23.41 6.91
C ASP A 171 23.63 22.14 7.65
N LEU A 172 24.50 21.14 7.64
CA LEU A 172 24.29 19.86 8.33
C LEU A 172 24.62 19.95 9.83
N ASP A 173 25.54 20.83 10.22
CA ASP A 173 25.96 20.96 11.63
C ASP A 173 24.85 21.58 12.48
N SER A 174 24.19 22.62 11.97
CA SER A 174 23.02 23.20 12.66
C SER A 174 21.85 22.24 12.67
N ALA A 175 21.61 21.50 11.58
CA ALA A 175 20.55 20.48 11.55
C ALA A 175 20.79 19.39 12.60
N ARG A 176 22.03 18.92 12.76
CA ARG A 176 22.41 17.94 13.78
C ARG A 176 22.11 18.43 15.20
N LYS A 177 22.36 19.71 15.49
CA LYS A 177 22.07 20.31 16.80
C LYS A 177 20.58 20.40 17.08
N VAL A 178 19.76 20.65 16.04
CA VAL A 178 18.31 20.87 16.19
C VAL A 178 17.52 19.57 16.17
N ALA A 179 17.86 18.65 15.26
CA ALA A 179 17.03 17.48 14.99
C ALA A 179 17.80 16.14 15.01
N GLY A 180 19.13 16.16 15.04
CA GLY A 180 19.97 14.99 14.96
C GLY A 180 20.52 14.74 13.55
N ASN A 181 21.13 13.57 13.34
CA ASN A 181 21.61 13.15 12.03
C ASN A 181 20.43 12.83 11.11
N GLY A 182 20.66 12.91 9.78
CA GLY A 182 19.64 12.61 8.79
C GLY A 182 18.63 13.74 8.55
N PHE A 183 18.97 14.96 8.99
CA PHE A 183 18.26 16.20 8.70
C PHE A 183 19.20 17.22 8.06
N TYR A 184 18.65 18.25 7.43
CA TYR A 184 19.40 19.28 6.75
C TYR A 184 18.72 20.64 6.84
N TYR A 185 19.49 21.72 6.71
CA TYR A 185 18.99 23.00 6.24
C TYR A 185 19.48 23.21 4.82
N LEU A 186 18.59 23.47 3.89
CA LEU A 186 18.91 23.99 2.57
C LEU A 186 18.79 25.51 2.57
N MET A 187 19.72 26.19 1.90
CA MET A 187 19.81 27.66 1.94
C MET A 187 20.05 28.25 0.55
N GLY A 188 19.74 29.54 0.42
CA GLY A 188 20.05 30.33 -0.74
C GLY A 188 19.52 29.74 -2.05
N ASN A 189 20.38 29.67 -3.05
CA ASN A 189 20.01 29.19 -4.38
C ASN A 189 19.74 27.68 -4.42
N ILE A 190 20.34 26.89 -3.53
CA ILE A 190 20.05 25.45 -3.45
C ILE A 190 18.62 25.23 -2.93
N ALA A 191 18.19 25.96 -1.91
CA ALA A 191 16.79 25.91 -1.45
C ALA A 191 15.81 26.35 -2.54
N ARG A 192 16.17 27.38 -3.33
CA ARG A 192 15.35 27.80 -4.49
C ARG A 192 15.29 26.73 -5.57
N LEU A 193 16.42 26.09 -5.89
CA LEU A 193 16.50 25.00 -6.85
C LEU A 193 15.63 23.80 -6.39
N HIS A 194 15.71 23.44 -5.11
CA HIS A 194 14.85 22.41 -4.52
C HIS A 194 13.35 22.72 -4.73
N SER A 195 12.93 23.96 -4.44
CA SER A 195 11.54 24.40 -4.64
C SER A 195 11.16 24.44 -6.13
N ALA A 196 12.11 24.82 -7.02
CA ALA A 196 11.89 24.83 -8.45
C ALA A 196 11.69 23.41 -9.01
N ILE A 197 12.44 22.42 -8.53
CA ILE A 197 12.28 21.00 -8.90
C ILE A 197 10.87 20.52 -8.56
N ILE A 198 10.37 20.81 -7.36
CA ILE A 198 8.99 20.46 -6.97
C ILE A 198 7.95 21.13 -7.88
N SER A 199 8.11 22.43 -8.12
CA SER A 199 7.19 23.19 -8.96
C SER A 199 7.17 22.66 -10.40
N TYR A 200 8.35 22.38 -10.95
CA TYR A 200 8.49 21.80 -12.28
C TYR A 200 7.82 20.43 -12.38
N ALA A 201 8.08 19.54 -11.43
CA ALA A 201 7.48 18.19 -11.41
C ALA A 201 5.95 18.23 -11.25
N ARG A 202 5.44 19.15 -10.42
CA ARG A 202 4.01 19.37 -10.26
C ARG A 202 3.36 19.77 -11.59
N ASP A 203 3.91 20.81 -12.23
CA ASP A 203 3.35 21.37 -13.48
C ASP A 203 3.47 20.36 -14.62
N PHE A 204 4.58 19.63 -14.69
CA PHE A 204 4.79 18.52 -15.62
C PHE A 204 3.70 17.43 -15.51
N MET A 205 3.22 17.12 -14.31
CA MET A 205 2.16 16.15 -14.11
C MET A 205 0.77 16.72 -14.39
N ILE A 206 0.53 17.99 -14.06
CA ILE A 206 -0.72 18.69 -14.41
C ILE A 206 -0.90 18.72 -15.94
N ASP A 207 0.16 19.03 -16.68
CA ASP A 207 0.14 19.03 -18.16
C ASP A 207 -0.12 17.64 -18.77
N ARG A 208 0.13 16.56 -18.00
CA ARG A 208 -0.20 15.17 -18.35
C ARG A 208 -1.60 14.73 -17.89
N GLY A 209 -2.43 15.66 -17.41
CA GLY A 209 -3.82 15.40 -17.02
C GLY A 209 -4.00 14.85 -15.62
N PHE A 210 -2.99 14.93 -14.74
CA PHE A 210 -3.14 14.57 -13.34
C PHE A 210 -3.71 15.72 -12.52
N THR A 211 -4.67 15.42 -11.65
CA THR A 211 -5.21 16.40 -10.71
C THR A 211 -4.25 16.60 -9.55
N TYR A 212 -3.82 17.84 -9.34
CA TYR A 212 -2.93 18.18 -8.23
C TYR A 212 -3.68 18.24 -6.91
N CYS A 213 -3.11 17.61 -5.88
CA CYS A 213 -3.67 17.55 -4.53
C CYS A 213 -2.59 17.82 -3.47
N ILE A 214 -2.97 18.49 -2.39
CA ILE A 214 -2.19 18.59 -1.16
C ILE A 214 -2.96 17.81 -0.09
N PRO A 215 -2.48 16.64 0.33
CA PRO A 215 -3.16 15.78 1.28
C PRO A 215 -2.84 16.15 2.74
N PRO A 216 -3.58 15.59 3.73
CA PRO A 216 -3.12 15.59 5.11
C PRO A 216 -1.76 14.88 5.27
N PHE A 217 -0.87 15.44 6.08
CA PHE A 217 0.48 14.88 6.31
C PHE A 217 0.54 13.96 7.54
N MET A 218 -0.60 13.77 8.19
CA MET A 218 -0.81 12.81 9.26
C MET A 218 -2.03 11.96 8.96
N ILE A 219 -1.93 10.67 9.24
CA ILE A 219 -3.00 9.69 8.99
C ILE A 219 -3.25 8.82 10.22
N ARG A 220 -4.45 8.26 10.32
CA ARG A 220 -4.83 7.34 11.41
C ARG A 220 -4.32 5.92 11.17
N SER A 221 -4.25 5.15 12.25
CA SER A 221 -3.79 3.75 12.23
C SER A 221 -4.54 2.87 11.21
N ASN A 222 -5.85 3.05 11.06
CA ASN A 222 -6.65 2.30 10.10
C ASN A 222 -6.30 2.58 8.63
N VAL A 223 -5.77 3.77 8.33
CA VAL A 223 -5.22 4.09 7.00
C VAL A 223 -3.84 3.46 6.85
N VAL A 224 -2.97 3.61 7.87
CA VAL A 224 -1.60 3.03 7.85
C VAL A 224 -1.65 1.54 7.55
N THR A 225 -2.45 0.78 8.29
CA THR A 225 -2.58 -0.68 8.10
C THR A 225 -3.22 -1.06 6.76
N GLY A 226 -3.92 -0.13 6.13
CA GLY A 226 -4.48 -0.32 4.79
C GLY A 226 -3.48 -0.16 3.66
N VAL A 227 -2.43 0.67 3.84
CA VAL A 227 -1.52 1.06 2.75
C VAL A 227 -0.15 0.39 2.84
N MET A 228 0.23 -0.22 3.97
CA MET A 228 1.51 -0.89 4.15
C MET A 228 1.41 -2.12 5.04
N SER A 229 2.48 -2.92 5.08
CA SER A 229 2.61 -4.04 6.01
C SER A 229 2.97 -3.56 7.42
N PHE A 230 2.76 -4.42 8.45
CA PHE A 230 3.18 -4.11 9.82
C PHE A 230 4.69 -3.94 9.97
N ALA A 231 5.48 -4.72 9.22
CA ALA A 231 6.94 -4.60 9.22
C ALA A 231 7.40 -3.24 8.68
N GLU A 232 6.83 -2.80 7.55
CA GLU A 232 7.11 -1.48 6.99
C GLU A 232 6.68 -0.36 7.94
N MET A 233 5.52 -0.50 8.59
CA MET A 233 5.02 0.49 9.55
C MET A 233 6.01 0.71 10.70
N ASP A 234 6.52 -0.36 11.31
CA ASP A 234 7.50 -0.23 12.42
C ASP A 234 8.84 0.34 11.97
N ALA A 235 9.31 -0.05 10.79
CA ALA A 235 10.59 0.42 10.24
C ALA A 235 10.53 1.88 9.78
N MET A 236 9.38 2.35 9.29
CA MET A 236 9.25 3.62 8.60
C MET A 236 8.54 4.72 9.39
N MET A 237 7.42 4.40 10.06
CA MET A 237 6.46 5.43 10.49
C MET A 237 6.79 6.06 11.84
N TYR A 238 6.73 7.40 11.92
CA TYR A 238 6.69 8.14 13.19
C TYR A 238 5.25 8.20 13.68
N LYS A 239 5.03 7.82 14.95
CA LYS A 239 3.74 7.94 15.64
C LYS A 239 3.74 9.16 16.54
N ILE A 240 2.64 9.89 16.58
CA ILE A 240 2.43 10.98 17.54
C ILE A 240 2.02 10.38 18.89
N GLU A 241 2.74 10.72 19.93
CA GLU A 241 2.45 10.24 21.28
C GLU A 241 1.10 10.80 21.78
N GLY A 242 0.28 9.91 22.35
CA GLY A 242 -1.04 10.28 22.89
C GLY A 242 -2.15 10.41 21.83
N GLU A 243 -1.82 10.29 20.54
CA GLU A 243 -2.77 10.45 19.43
C GLU A 243 -2.82 9.19 18.54
N ASP A 244 -3.97 8.95 17.89
CA ASP A 244 -4.05 7.97 16.80
C ASP A 244 -3.67 8.64 15.47
N LEU A 245 -2.44 9.17 15.43
CA LEU A 245 -1.88 9.83 14.25
C LEU A 245 -0.45 9.39 14.00
N TYR A 246 -0.11 9.28 12.72
CA TYR A 246 1.20 8.92 12.18
C TYR A 246 1.60 9.93 11.11
N LEU A 247 2.87 10.37 11.12
CA LEU A 247 3.42 11.16 10.03
C LEU A 247 3.56 10.29 8.78
N ILE A 248 3.16 10.82 7.62
CA ILE A 248 3.25 10.06 6.37
C ILE A 248 4.70 9.88 5.90
N GLY A 249 5.03 8.69 5.40
CA GLY A 249 6.29 8.40 4.72
C GLY A 249 6.27 8.72 3.22
N THR A 250 5.08 8.97 2.68
CA THR A 250 4.78 9.34 1.30
C THR A 250 3.34 9.86 1.21
N SER A 251 3.05 10.75 0.26
CA SER A 251 1.68 11.21 0.03
C SER A 251 0.74 10.11 -0.45
N GLU A 252 1.26 9.03 -1.05
CA GLU A 252 0.49 7.84 -1.40
C GLU A 252 -0.43 7.39 -0.27
N HIS A 253 0.12 7.30 0.94
CA HIS A 253 -0.63 6.83 2.12
C HIS A 253 -1.92 7.64 2.33
N SER A 254 -1.80 8.94 2.32
CA SER A 254 -2.92 9.84 2.53
C SER A 254 -3.86 9.90 1.33
N MET A 255 -3.30 9.84 0.12
CA MET A 255 -4.07 9.92 -1.11
C MET A 255 -4.92 8.67 -1.36
N ILE A 256 -4.40 7.49 -1.06
CA ILE A 256 -5.19 6.25 -1.10
C ILE A 256 -6.19 6.22 0.07
N GLY A 257 -5.77 6.67 1.26
CA GLY A 257 -6.65 6.82 2.42
C GLY A 257 -7.87 7.72 2.19
N LYS A 258 -7.81 8.66 1.23
CA LYS A 258 -8.94 9.49 0.79
C LYS A 258 -10.17 8.68 0.41
N TYR A 259 -9.96 7.45 -0.06
CA TYR A 259 -11.03 6.58 -0.58
C TYR A 259 -11.47 5.49 0.42
N ILE A 260 -11.00 5.53 1.68
CA ILE A 260 -11.40 4.55 2.71
C ILE A 260 -12.91 4.42 2.81
N ASP A 261 -13.43 3.17 2.91
CA ASP A 261 -14.85 2.83 3.00
C ASP A 261 -15.73 3.44 1.89
N THR A 262 -15.16 3.75 0.71
CA THR A 262 -15.87 4.41 -0.39
C THR A 262 -16.26 3.40 -1.48
N ILE A 263 -17.43 3.62 -2.07
CA ILE A 263 -17.88 2.96 -3.29
C ILE A 263 -17.88 4.00 -4.42
N LEU A 264 -16.91 3.87 -5.32
CA LEU A 264 -16.75 4.77 -6.45
C LEU A 264 -17.73 4.40 -7.59
N PRO A 265 -18.31 5.37 -8.29
CA PRO A 265 -18.97 5.11 -9.56
C PRO A 265 -17.93 4.67 -10.62
N GLU A 266 -18.24 3.67 -11.44
CA GLU A 266 -17.30 3.15 -12.44
C GLU A 266 -16.89 4.22 -13.45
N GLU A 267 -17.81 5.09 -13.83
CA GLU A 267 -17.57 6.22 -14.73
C GLU A 267 -16.62 7.29 -14.17
N SER A 268 -16.33 7.26 -12.88
CA SER A 268 -15.35 8.15 -12.25
C SER A 268 -13.91 7.67 -12.39
N LEU A 269 -13.69 6.47 -12.89
CA LEU A 269 -12.36 5.90 -13.10
C LEU A 269 -11.84 6.24 -14.52
N PRO A 270 -10.52 6.37 -14.68
CA PRO A 270 -9.50 6.34 -13.63
C PRO A 270 -9.43 7.63 -12.81
N GLN A 271 -9.08 7.53 -11.52
CA GLN A 271 -8.66 8.69 -10.73
C GLN A 271 -7.14 8.85 -10.88
N THR A 272 -6.71 9.92 -11.52
CA THR A 272 -5.30 10.24 -11.76
C THR A 272 -4.92 11.46 -10.95
N LEU A 273 -4.13 11.25 -9.90
CA LEU A 273 -3.78 12.28 -8.93
C LEU A 273 -2.27 12.46 -8.85
N THR A 274 -1.82 13.71 -8.69
CA THR A 274 -0.43 14.01 -8.32
C THR A 274 -0.43 14.82 -7.05
N SER A 275 0.51 14.54 -6.15
CA SER A 275 0.50 15.15 -4.84
C SER A 275 1.90 15.49 -4.34
N TYR A 276 2.01 16.68 -3.76
CA TYR A 276 3.16 17.10 -2.99
C TYR A 276 2.98 16.78 -1.51
N SER A 277 4.03 16.31 -0.87
CA SER A 277 4.09 16.26 0.59
C SER A 277 5.51 16.28 1.13
N PRO A 278 5.72 16.75 2.38
CA PRO A 278 6.82 16.28 3.18
C PRO A 278 6.63 14.78 3.46
N CYS A 279 7.74 14.09 3.61
CA CYS A 279 7.81 12.67 3.92
C CYS A 279 8.69 12.48 5.14
N PHE A 280 8.25 11.63 6.08
CA PHE A 280 8.96 11.37 7.33
C PHE A 280 9.23 9.88 7.45
N ARG A 281 10.50 9.48 7.55
CA ARG A 281 10.90 8.07 7.63
C ARG A 281 11.92 7.84 8.74
N LYS A 282 11.72 6.82 9.56
CA LYS A 282 12.67 6.43 10.61
C LYS A 282 13.97 5.85 10.04
N GLU A 283 13.95 5.34 8.81
CA GLU A 283 15.09 4.70 8.14
C GLU A 283 15.81 3.65 9.01
N LYS A 284 15.04 2.89 9.81
CA LYS A 284 15.59 1.83 10.67
C LYS A 284 16.24 0.75 9.82
N GLY A 285 17.49 0.38 10.16
CA GLY A 285 18.23 -0.69 9.49
C GLY A 285 18.95 -0.28 8.21
N ALA A 286 18.87 0.98 7.81
CA ALA A 286 19.67 1.50 6.72
C ALA A 286 21.09 1.80 7.20
N HIS A 287 22.08 1.06 6.71
CA HIS A 287 23.51 1.25 7.01
C HIS A 287 24.29 1.33 5.71
N GLY A 288 25.32 2.22 5.66
CA GLY A 288 26.25 2.28 4.54
C GLY A 288 26.80 3.68 4.21
N ILE A 289 27.61 3.77 3.14
CA ILE A 289 28.29 4.98 2.67
C ILE A 289 27.28 6.11 2.31
N GLU A 290 26.04 5.76 2.05
CA GLU A 290 24.96 6.67 1.70
C GLU A 290 24.39 7.46 2.89
N GLU A 291 24.84 7.18 4.12
CA GLU A 291 24.45 7.93 5.33
C GLU A 291 24.95 9.38 5.33
N ARG A 292 26.02 9.67 4.55
CA ARG A 292 26.52 11.03 4.42
C ARG A 292 25.77 11.79 3.33
N GLY A 293 25.25 12.96 3.67
CA GLY A 293 24.62 13.86 2.71
C GLY A 293 23.10 13.80 2.72
N ILE A 294 22.49 13.96 1.55
CA ILE A 294 21.04 14.11 1.40
C ILE A 294 20.35 12.92 0.70
N TYR A 295 21.06 11.82 0.47
CA TYR A 295 20.51 10.64 -0.22
C TYR A 295 19.48 9.89 0.64
N ARG A 296 19.83 9.65 1.93
CA ARG A 296 18.98 8.94 2.89
C ARG A 296 18.81 9.77 4.15
N ILE A 297 17.61 10.30 4.36
CA ILE A 297 17.28 11.31 5.35
C ILE A 297 15.92 11.05 5.97
N HIS A 298 15.71 11.52 7.20
CA HIS A 298 14.48 11.32 7.97
C HIS A 298 13.31 12.19 7.50
N GLN A 299 13.63 13.35 6.92
CA GLN A 299 12.64 14.31 6.42
C GLN A 299 13.06 14.79 5.02
N PHE A 300 12.16 14.63 4.06
CA PHE A 300 12.34 15.12 2.69
C PHE A 300 10.99 15.47 2.08
N GLU A 301 11.00 16.02 0.91
CA GLU A 301 9.80 16.34 0.14
C GLU A 301 9.72 15.46 -1.10
N LYS A 302 8.50 15.22 -1.56
CA LYS A 302 8.25 14.37 -2.71
C LYS A 302 7.01 14.83 -3.48
N GLN A 303 7.10 14.81 -4.81
CA GLN A 303 5.96 14.82 -5.72
C GLN A 303 5.67 13.38 -6.14
N GLU A 304 4.42 12.95 -6.01
CA GLU A 304 3.97 11.58 -6.23
C GLU A 304 2.90 11.52 -7.32
N MET A 305 2.80 10.39 -8.01
CA MET A 305 1.69 10.01 -8.89
C MET A 305 0.89 8.90 -8.24
N ILE A 306 -0.44 9.01 -8.23
CA ILE A 306 -1.35 8.00 -7.69
C ILE A 306 -2.45 7.75 -8.71
N VAL A 307 -2.73 6.46 -8.98
CA VAL A 307 -3.83 6.04 -9.85
C VAL A 307 -4.72 5.06 -9.12
N VAL A 308 -6.04 5.32 -9.20
CA VAL A 308 -7.08 4.35 -8.82
C VAL A 308 -7.85 4.02 -10.08
N CYS A 309 -7.84 2.76 -10.51
CA CYS A 309 -8.35 2.38 -11.83
C CYS A 309 -9.12 1.05 -11.82
N HIS A 310 -9.74 0.75 -12.97
CA HIS A 310 -10.27 -0.57 -13.26
C HIS A 310 -9.14 -1.62 -13.30
N PRO A 311 -9.36 -2.85 -12.81
CA PRO A 311 -8.34 -3.91 -12.84
C PRO A 311 -7.71 -4.14 -14.22
N ASP A 312 -8.49 -4.13 -15.29
CA ASP A 312 -8.01 -4.36 -16.66
C ASP A 312 -7.10 -3.24 -17.18
N GLU A 313 -7.17 -2.05 -16.60
CA GLU A 313 -6.33 -0.91 -16.96
C GLU A 313 -5.02 -0.83 -16.20
N SER A 314 -4.87 -1.66 -15.16
CA SER A 314 -3.77 -1.61 -14.20
C SER A 314 -2.40 -1.68 -14.88
N LYS A 315 -2.22 -2.59 -15.84
CA LYS A 315 -0.96 -2.72 -16.60
C LYS A 315 -0.65 -1.48 -17.43
N MET A 316 -1.63 -0.94 -18.11
CA MET A 316 -1.47 0.25 -18.96
C MET A 316 -1.07 1.47 -18.10
N TRP A 317 -1.69 1.64 -16.93
CA TRP A 317 -1.34 2.72 -16.00
C TRP A 317 0.03 2.52 -15.38
N PHE A 318 0.40 1.30 -15.02
CA PHE A 318 1.74 0.98 -14.53
C PHE A 318 2.81 1.42 -15.53
N ASP A 319 2.65 1.07 -16.80
CA ASP A 319 3.58 1.45 -17.87
C ASP A 319 3.64 2.98 -18.07
N LYS A 320 2.52 3.68 -17.95
CA LYS A 320 2.50 5.15 -18.03
C LYS A 320 3.21 5.82 -16.85
N LEU A 321 3.05 5.27 -15.64
CA LEU A 321 3.60 5.88 -14.45
C LEU A 321 5.13 5.89 -14.42
N TRP A 322 5.78 4.76 -14.68
CA TRP A 322 7.24 4.75 -14.68
C TRP A 322 7.83 5.59 -15.83
N LYS A 323 7.16 5.60 -17.00
CA LYS A 323 7.55 6.44 -18.14
C LYS A 323 7.50 7.93 -17.82
N ASN A 324 6.52 8.39 -17.04
CA ASN A 324 6.46 9.79 -16.63
C ASN A 324 7.70 10.22 -15.83
N THR A 325 8.23 9.35 -14.96
CA THR A 325 9.46 9.65 -14.22
C THR A 325 10.67 9.65 -15.16
N VAL A 326 10.80 8.67 -16.04
CA VAL A 326 11.84 8.65 -17.07
C VAL A 326 11.81 9.94 -17.89
N ASP A 327 10.64 10.32 -18.41
CA ASP A 327 10.46 11.52 -19.22
C ASP A 327 10.87 12.78 -18.45
N LEU A 328 10.49 12.92 -17.18
CA LEU A 328 10.87 14.06 -16.35
C LEU A 328 12.39 14.21 -16.29
N PHE A 329 13.10 13.14 -15.95
CA PHE A 329 14.57 13.15 -15.88
C PHE A 329 15.21 13.43 -17.24
N ARG A 330 14.63 12.90 -18.32
CA ARG A 330 15.11 13.13 -19.69
C ARG A 330 14.91 14.57 -20.18
N THR A 331 13.89 15.29 -19.69
CA THR A 331 13.75 16.74 -19.98
C THR A 331 14.87 17.58 -19.38
N LEU A 332 15.61 17.03 -18.42
CA LEU A 332 16.77 17.66 -17.77
C LEU A 332 18.11 17.05 -18.25
N ASP A 333 18.09 16.28 -19.32
CA ASP A 333 19.23 15.55 -19.91
C ASP A 333 19.94 14.57 -18.96
N ILE A 334 19.29 14.19 -17.85
CA ILE A 334 19.83 13.21 -16.90
C ILE A 334 19.61 11.79 -17.44
N PRO A 335 20.67 10.98 -17.66
CA PRO A 335 20.50 9.59 -18.07
C PRO A 335 19.87 8.78 -16.94
N VAL A 336 18.91 7.92 -17.30
CA VAL A 336 18.25 7.02 -16.36
C VAL A 336 18.15 5.61 -16.93
N ARG A 337 17.98 4.64 -16.05
CA ARG A 337 17.58 3.27 -16.43
C ARG A 337 16.35 2.83 -15.64
N THR A 338 15.69 1.81 -16.16
CA THR A 338 14.61 1.10 -15.45
C THR A 338 15.06 -0.27 -15.01
N LEU A 339 14.72 -0.63 -13.78
CA LEU A 339 15.10 -1.87 -13.12
C LEU A 339 13.85 -2.57 -12.61
N GLU A 340 13.51 -3.75 -13.14
CA GLU A 340 12.38 -4.53 -12.64
C GLU A 340 12.77 -5.26 -11.37
N CYS A 341 12.03 -5.00 -10.29
CA CYS A 341 12.27 -5.66 -9.00
C CYS A 341 11.90 -7.13 -9.09
N CYS A 342 12.79 -8.00 -8.60
CA CYS A 342 12.54 -9.43 -8.50
C CYS A 342 11.62 -9.76 -7.32
N SER A 343 11.15 -11.00 -7.28
CA SER A 343 10.14 -11.46 -6.32
C SER A 343 10.54 -11.31 -4.85
N GLY A 344 11.82 -11.48 -4.53
CA GLY A 344 12.33 -11.36 -3.15
C GLY A 344 12.52 -9.92 -2.70
N ASP A 345 12.73 -8.98 -3.63
CA ASP A 345 12.83 -7.55 -3.36
C ASP A 345 11.46 -6.83 -3.26
N LEU A 346 10.41 -7.43 -3.83
CA LEU A 346 9.07 -6.85 -3.78
C LEU A 346 8.51 -6.82 -2.36
N ALA A 347 8.08 -5.64 -1.89
CA ALA A 347 7.30 -5.50 -0.67
C ALA A 347 6.00 -6.34 -0.72
N ASP A 348 5.47 -6.71 0.46
CA ASP A 348 4.39 -7.70 0.56
C ASP A 348 3.08 -7.31 -0.16
N LEU A 349 2.78 -6.03 -0.28
CA LEU A 349 1.57 -5.57 -0.97
C LEU A 349 1.73 -5.42 -2.48
N LYS A 350 2.96 -5.37 -2.98
CA LYS A 350 3.22 -5.11 -4.40
C LYS A 350 2.97 -6.35 -5.27
N VAL A 351 2.27 -6.15 -6.37
CA VAL A 351 2.10 -7.13 -7.46
C VAL A 351 3.29 -7.08 -8.40
N LYS A 352 3.77 -5.86 -8.70
CA LYS A 352 4.90 -5.59 -9.59
C LYS A 352 5.52 -4.25 -9.24
N SER A 353 6.84 -4.11 -9.41
CA SER A 353 7.55 -2.85 -9.23
C SER A 353 8.63 -2.65 -10.29
N ILE A 354 8.80 -1.40 -10.73
CA ILE A 354 9.92 -0.95 -11.55
C ILE A 354 10.54 0.25 -10.85
N ASP A 355 11.82 0.17 -10.58
CA ASP A 355 12.59 1.30 -10.10
C ASP A 355 13.15 2.10 -11.27
N VAL A 356 13.16 3.41 -11.15
CA VAL A 356 13.85 4.34 -12.03
C VAL A 356 15.10 4.80 -11.32
N GLU A 357 16.24 4.59 -11.96
CA GLU A 357 17.54 4.96 -11.41
C GLU A 357 18.22 6.00 -12.29
N ALA A 358 18.81 7.04 -11.69
CA ALA A 358 19.59 8.07 -12.38
C ALA A 358 21.08 7.73 -12.40
N TRP A 359 21.76 8.12 -13.47
CA TRP A 359 23.18 7.96 -13.59
C TRP A 359 23.92 8.93 -12.65
N SER A 360 24.89 8.42 -11.92
CA SER A 360 25.89 9.21 -11.19
C SER A 360 27.25 9.08 -11.88
N PRO A 361 27.72 10.07 -12.63
CA PRO A 361 29.02 10.03 -13.26
C PRO A 361 30.17 10.00 -12.25
N ARG A 362 29.96 10.57 -11.05
CA ARG A 362 30.91 10.50 -9.93
C ARG A 362 31.10 9.08 -9.43
N GLN A 363 29.99 8.34 -9.20
CA GLN A 363 30.03 6.97 -8.70
C GLN A 363 30.23 5.94 -9.82
N LYS A 364 30.05 6.34 -11.08
CA LYS A 364 30.03 5.46 -12.27
C LYS A 364 29.01 4.34 -12.13
N LYS A 365 27.87 4.65 -11.52
CA LYS A 365 26.75 3.72 -11.30
C LYS A 365 25.42 4.47 -11.31
N TYR A 366 24.35 3.73 -11.47
CA TYR A 366 22.98 4.21 -11.28
C TYR A 366 22.58 4.15 -9.81
N PHE A 367 21.66 5.02 -9.40
CA PHE A 367 21.06 5.03 -8.08
C PHE A 367 19.56 5.35 -8.17
N GLU A 368 18.77 4.76 -7.30
CA GLU A 368 17.31 4.87 -7.30
C GLU A 368 16.84 6.32 -7.05
N VAL A 369 15.97 6.80 -7.94
CA VAL A 369 15.32 8.12 -7.86
C VAL A 369 13.80 8.02 -7.80
N GLY A 370 13.23 6.88 -8.12
CA GLY A 370 11.80 6.62 -8.03
C GLY A 370 11.49 5.13 -8.10
N SER A 371 10.38 4.72 -7.50
CA SER A 371 9.90 3.34 -7.52
C SER A 371 8.42 3.34 -7.90
N CYS A 372 8.13 2.76 -9.05
CA CYS A 372 6.78 2.57 -9.56
C CYS A 372 6.20 1.27 -9.04
N SER A 373 5.02 1.31 -8.42
CA SER A 373 4.40 0.15 -7.81
C SER A 373 2.98 -0.08 -8.32
N ASN A 374 2.68 -1.32 -8.68
CA ASN A 374 1.33 -1.82 -8.83
C ASN A 374 0.98 -2.65 -7.60
N LEU A 375 -0.06 -2.24 -6.86
CA LEU A 375 -0.53 -2.90 -5.64
C LEU A 375 -1.71 -3.85 -5.94
N GLY A 376 -2.20 -3.87 -7.20
CA GLY A 376 -3.44 -4.56 -7.52
C GLY A 376 -4.58 -4.09 -6.63
N ASP A 377 -5.34 -5.01 -6.08
CA ASP A 377 -6.46 -4.70 -5.18
C ASP A 377 -6.11 -4.78 -3.67
N ALA A 378 -4.83 -4.95 -3.30
CA ALA A 378 -4.42 -5.17 -1.92
C ALA A 378 -4.83 -4.01 -0.99
N GLN A 379 -4.50 -2.77 -1.35
CA GLN A 379 -4.88 -1.60 -0.58
C GLN A 379 -6.39 -1.37 -0.62
N ALA A 380 -7.02 -1.57 -1.77
CA ALA A 380 -8.45 -1.41 -1.93
C ALA A 380 -9.26 -2.40 -1.07
N ARG A 381 -8.80 -3.64 -0.92
CA ARG A 381 -9.40 -4.63 -0.01
C ARG A 381 -9.29 -4.19 1.45
N ARG A 382 -8.09 -3.80 1.88
CA ARG A 382 -7.82 -3.37 3.26
C ARG A 382 -8.60 -2.12 3.64
N LEU A 383 -8.68 -1.14 2.74
CA LEU A 383 -9.39 0.14 2.92
C LEU A 383 -10.85 0.11 2.44
N LYS A 384 -11.33 -1.03 1.93
CA LYS A 384 -12.70 -1.22 1.41
C LYS A 384 -13.06 -0.24 0.29
N ILE A 385 -12.11 0.03 -0.61
CA ILE A 385 -12.30 0.87 -1.79
C ILE A 385 -12.94 0.02 -2.90
N ARG A 386 -14.21 0.20 -3.13
CA ARG A 386 -15.00 -0.57 -4.10
C ARG A 386 -15.46 0.29 -5.24
N VAL A 387 -15.78 -0.34 -6.35
CA VAL A 387 -16.36 0.28 -7.53
C VAL A 387 -17.72 -0.33 -7.79
N ASN A 388 -18.70 0.49 -8.11
CA ASN A 388 -20.03 0.05 -8.52
C ASN A 388 -20.08 -0.13 -10.04
N GLY A 389 -19.66 -1.33 -10.49
CA GLY A 389 -19.64 -1.67 -11.91
C GLY A 389 -20.98 -2.22 -12.42
N LYS A 390 -21.09 -2.36 -13.74
CA LYS A 390 -22.30 -2.86 -14.42
C LYS A 390 -22.65 -4.29 -14.02
N ASP A 391 -21.63 -5.14 -13.82
CA ASP A 391 -21.82 -6.56 -13.48
C ASP A 391 -21.75 -6.82 -11.95
N GLY A 392 -21.72 -5.76 -11.16
CA GLY A 392 -21.65 -5.82 -9.71
C GLY A 392 -20.46 -5.06 -9.13
N LYS A 393 -20.31 -5.11 -7.81
CA LYS A 393 -19.23 -4.41 -7.13
C LYS A 393 -17.92 -5.18 -7.22
N TYR A 394 -16.81 -4.45 -7.46
CA TYR A 394 -15.45 -5.00 -7.46
C TYR A 394 -14.50 -4.07 -6.67
N PHE A 395 -13.29 -4.54 -6.38
CA PHE A 395 -12.24 -3.71 -5.79
C PHE A 395 -11.45 -2.99 -6.88
N ALA A 396 -11.17 -1.70 -6.66
CA ALA A 396 -10.29 -0.95 -7.54
C ALA A 396 -8.85 -1.46 -7.45
N HIS A 397 -8.05 -1.24 -8.50
CA HIS A 397 -6.59 -1.36 -8.42
C HIS A 397 -5.98 -0.01 -8.07
N THR A 398 -4.89 -0.05 -7.30
CA THR A 398 -4.14 1.13 -6.89
C THR A 398 -2.70 1.04 -7.37
N LEU A 399 -2.18 2.15 -7.88
CA LEU A 399 -0.82 2.27 -8.38
C LEU A 399 -0.22 3.60 -7.89
N ASN A 400 1.08 3.61 -7.73
CA ASN A 400 1.80 4.83 -7.41
C ASN A 400 3.18 4.85 -8.07
N ASN A 401 3.74 6.03 -8.21
CA ASN A 401 5.14 6.23 -8.56
C ASN A 401 5.62 7.59 -8.06
N THR A 402 6.88 7.67 -7.73
CA THR A 402 7.56 8.94 -7.45
C THR A 402 7.73 9.71 -8.75
N VAL A 403 7.20 10.93 -8.83
CA VAL A 403 7.55 11.87 -9.90
C VAL A 403 8.97 12.36 -9.67
N VAL A 404 9.23 12.91 -8.48
CA VAL A 404 10.55 13.35 -8.05
C VAL A 404 10.63 13.43 -6.51
N ALA A 405 11.77 13.03 -5.98
CA ALA A 405 12.22 13.37 -4.64
C ALA A 405 13.42 14.35 -4.77
N PRO A 406 13.24 15.65 -4.47
CA PRO A 406 14.24 16.66 -4.72
C PRO A 406 15.64 16.36 -4.18
N PRO A 407 15.82 15.75 -2.99
CA PRO A 407 17.18 15.42 -2.54
C PRO A 407 17.94 14.51 -3.50
N ARG A 408 17.29 13.46 -4.02
CA ARG A 408 17.90 12.55 -5.00
C ARG A 408 18.04 13.20 -6.37
N MET A 409 17.07 14.02 -6.78
CA MET A 409 17.18 14.81 -8.01
C MET A 409 18.33 15.84 -7.94
N LEU A 410 18.52 16.49 -6.78
CA LEU A 410 19.66 17.42 -6.58
C LEU A 410 21.00 16.70 -6.76
N ILE A 411 21.14 15.48 -6.25
CA ILE A 411 22.35 14.68 -6.46
C ILE A 411 22.56 14.44 -7.96
N ALA A 412 21.54 13.91 -8.64
CA ALA A 412 21.62 13.67 -10.07
C ALA A 412 21.91 14.94 -10.86
N PHE A 413 21.24 16.04 -10.55
CA PHE A 413 21.37 17.32 -11.23
C PHE A 413 22.73 17.99 -11.04
N LEU A 414 23.32 17.86 -9.85
CA LEU A 414 24.63 18.48 -9.54
C LEU A 414 25.81 17.66 -10.05
N GLU A 415 25.62 16.36 -10.30
CA GLU A 415 26.68 15.47 -10.78
C GLU A 415 26.69 15.33 -12.32
N ASN A 416 25.55 15.56 -13.00
CA ASN A 416 25.45 15.54 -14.47
C ASN A 416 25.51 16.94 -15.08
#